data_8216c0d11fe1799af1aad04ee6458646
#
_entry.id   8216c0d11fe1799af1aad04ee6458646
#
_cell.length_a   1.000
_cell.length_b   1.000
_cell.length_c   1.000
_cell.angle_alpha   90.00
_cell.angle_beta   90.00
_cell.angle_gamma   90.00
#
_symmetry.space_group_name_H-M   'P 1'
#
loop_
_entity.id
_entity.type
_entity.pdbx_description
1 polymer ?
#
loop_
_entity_poly.entity_id
_entity_poly.type
_entity_poly.pdbx_seq_one_letter_code
_entity_poly.pdbx_strand_id
1 'polypeptide(L)'
;MINPSLGIDALHFSLPRLTLPLEALAQARGIEADKLRFGLGLSSMAVCDTDEDVVTLAAEAAWNLIQREKIDPHTLGRIYLGTESAVDAAKPSSTYVLGLLEKRWEATLGPRSLKHCDALDMTFACVGGVDALHNSLDWVRAGSGRKALVIAADVAKYAPESPGEYTQGAGAVALLITENPRILALDSDFGVAIESVGDFFKPRRTFSKAILLQEAALLLGQTLSLEDAHTLTQSAHAGFWGTPEAHIDQFLEHPVFDGPFSNDCYVSRLREALDQYQQANGHAVLKDWDAMVFHLPYAFQGRRMWPEIAVELLDAEGRLHEIIEAIGQPDVDLQDRKALAKLWSKTAQYKAYVNAFIAPGERASQEIGNMYTASIFMALLSTLVDSLHQGVDLAHKRIGFLSYGSGSKSKVFSGVVQPEYAAQLQGVKPFHHLDQRTSIDFATYTQLHQRRLKSPASKPSGASLTHIGTEGTAQGYRTYSLA
;
A
#
# COMPACT_ATOMS: atom_id res chain seq x y z
N MET A 1 -23.76 -14.47 -26.42
CA MET A 1 -22.28 -14.25 -26.45
C MET A 1 -21.80 -14.44 -25.03
N ILE A 2 -20.82 -15.30 -24.80
CA ILE A 2 -20.20 -15.46 -23.49
C ILE A 2 -19.41 -14.16 -23.24
N ASN A 3 -19.71 -13.44 -22.17
CA ASN A 3 -18.93 -12.25 -21.79
C ASN A 3 -17.49 -12.70 -21.50
N PRO A 4 -16.48 -12.01 -22.06
CA PRO A 4 -15.09 -12.35 -21.77
C PRO A 4 -14.81 -12.18 -20.27
N SER A 5 -13.96 -13.05 -19.71
CA SER A 5 -13.44 -12.85 -18.37
C SER A 5 -12.56 -11.60 -18.34
N LEU A 6 -12.57 -10.88 -17.21
CA LEU A 6 -11.78 -9.67 -17.01
C LEU A 6 -10.87 -9.86 -15.82
N GLY A 7 -9.71 -9.24 -15.84
CA GLY A 7 -8.82 -9.34 -14.67
C GLY A 7 -7.39 -8.89 -14.92
N ILE A 8 -6.50 -9.46 -14.12
CA ILE A 8 -5.07 -9.16 -14.13
C ILE A 8 -4.38 -10.06 -15.14
N ASP A 9 -3.90 -9.47 -16.22
CA ASP A 9 -3.19 -10.17 -17.29
C ASP A 9 -1.69 -10.32 -17.00
N ALA A 10 -1.08 -9.28 -16.44
CA ALA A 10 0.31 -9.25 -16.03
C ALA A 10 0.49 -8.36 -14.81
N LEU A 11 1.54 -8.60 -14.04
CA LEU A 11 1.91 -7.75 -12.91
C LEU A 11 3.43 -7.67 -12.74
N HIS A 12 3.90 -6.54 -12.23
CA HIS A 12 5.28 -6.33 -11.84
C HIS A 12 5.37 -5.33 -10.67
N PHE A 13 6.55 -5.17 -10.09
CA PHE A 13 6.74 -4.37 -8.89
C PHE A 13 8.01 -3.52 -8.98
N SER A 14 8.12 -2.57 -8.05
CA SER A 14 9.35 -1.85 -7.72
C SER A 14 9.43 -1.63 -6.22
N LEU A 15 10.62 -1.76 -5.66
CA LEU A 15 10.92 -1.53 -4.26
C LEU A 15 12.07 -0.55 -4.14
N PRO A 16 12.16 0.21 -3.03
CA PRO A 16 13.33 1.02 -2.72
C PRO A 16 14.61 0.20 -2.71
N ARG A 17 15.70 0.85 -3.05
CA ARG A 17 17.04 0.24 -3.06
C ARG A 17 17.58 -0.02 -1.66
N LEU A 18 17.05 0.65 -0.62
CA LEU A 18 17.52 0.57 0.74
C LEU A 18 16.59 -0.27 1.62
N THR A 19 17.20 -0.91 2.62
CA THR A 19 16.47 -1.63 3.66
C THR A 19 17.08 -1.35 5.04
N LEU A 20 16.22 -1.17 6.06
CA LEU A 20 16.64 -1.08 7.46
C LEU A 20 16.26 -2.37 8.18
N PRO A 21 17.22 -3.15 8.72
CA PRO A 21 16.93 -4.26 9.62
C PRO A 21 16.19 -3.75 10.87
N LEU A 22 15.08 -4.40 11.25
CA LEU A 22 14.29 -3.95 12.40
C LEU A 22 14.98 -4.16 13.74
N GLU A 23 15.98 -5.04 13.82
CA GLU A 23 16.86 -5.14 14.98
C GLU A 23 17.59 -3.81 15.27
N ALA A 24 18.06 -3.11 14.22
CA ALA A 24 18.73 -1.81 14.39
C ALA A 24 17.77 -0.73 14.92
N LEU A 25 16.52 -0.71 14.40
CA LEU A 25 15.48 0.17 14.91
C LEU A 25 15.11 -0.18 16.37
N ALA A 26 14.87 -1.46 16.63
CA ALA A 26 14.48 -1.96 17.96
C ALA A 26 15.52 -1.60 19.01
N GLN A 27 16.81 -1.80 18.72
CA GLN A 27 17.91 -1.42 19.58
C GLN A 27 17.92 0.09 19.87
N ALA A 28 17.78 0.92 18.82
CA ALA A 28 17.80 2.37 18.96
C ALA A 28 16.58 2.93 19.74
N ARG A 29 15.43 2.26 19.67
CA ARG A 29 14.19 2.64 20.35
C ARG A 29 13.94 1.93 21.68
N GLY A 30 14.83 1.04 22.11
CA GLY A 30 14.63 0.25 23.33
C GLY A 30 13.44 -0.71 23.25
N ILE A 31 13.13 -1.22 22.06
CA ILE A 31 12.04 -2.18 21.81
C ILE A 31 12.64 -3.58 21.74
N GLU A 32 11.94 -4.57 22.25
CA GLU A 32 12.32 -5.98 22.07
C GLU A 32 12.11 -6.41 20.61
N ALA A 33 13.20 -6.73 19.88
CA ALA A 33 13.15 -7.12 18.48
C ALA A 33 12.23 -8.33 18.23
N ASP A 34 12.20 -9.28 19.17
CA ASP A 34 11.33 -10.46 19.09
C ASP A 34 9.82 -10.13 19.05
N LYS A 35 9.40 -9.02 19.67
CA LYS A 35 8.01 -8.55 19.55
C LYS A 35 7.68 -8.11 18.13
N LEU A 36 8.62 -7.49 17.42
CA LEU A 36 8.44 -7.11 16.03
C LEU A 36 8.44 -8.33 15.13
N ARG A 37 9.38 -9.24 15.33
CA ARG A 37 9.57 -10.43 14.50
C ARG A 37 8.44 -11.45 14.70
N PHE A 38 8.16 -11.86 15.92
CA PHE A 38 7.20 -12.92 16.21
C PHE A 38 5.79 -12.41 16.48
N GLY A 39 5.64 -11.14 16.90
CA GLY A 39 4.33 -10.53 17.13
C GLY A 39 3.74 -9.91 15.87
N LEU A 40 4.54 -9.24 15.05
CA LEU A 40 4.08 -8.52 13.85
C LEU A 40 4.53 -9.15 12.54
N GLY A 41 5.50 -10.09 12.60
CA GLY A 41 6.05 -10.75 11.43
C GLY A 41 6.99 -9.87 10.62
N LEU A 42 7.67 -8.91 11.25
CA LEU A 42 8.53 -7.96 10.57
C LEU A 42 10.01 -8.23 10.86
N SER A 43 10.85 -8.24 9.82
CA SER A 43 12.30 -8.42 9.91
C SER A 43 13.09 -7.20 9.43
N SER A 44 12.57 -6.50 8.43
CA SER A 44 13.15 -5.26 7.92
C SER A 44 12.06 -4.37 7.35
N MET A 45 12.41 -3.14 6.99
CA MET A 45 11.53 -2.23 6.26
C MET A 45 12.25 -1.62 5.05
N ALA A 46 11.51 -1.43 3.95
CA ALA A 46 11.99 -0.73 2.78
C ALA A 46 12.06 0.78 3.06
N VAL A 47 13.16 1.42 2.70
CA VAL A 47 13.42 2.84 2.91
C VAL A 47 13.79 3.49 1.57
N CYS A 48 13.06 4.53 1.17
CA CYS A 48 13.41 5.32 0.00
C CYS A 48 14.73 6.07 0.21
N ASP A 49 15.60 6.03 -0.80
CA ASP A 49 16.78 6.88 -0.85
C ASP A 49 16.39 8.33 -1.20
N THR A 50 17.31 9.26 -1.19
CA THR A 50 17.04 10.69 -1.41
C THR A 50 16.48 11.02 -2.79
N ASP A 51 16.74 10.17 -3.77
CA ASP A 51 16.29 10.29 -5.15
C ASP A 51 15.10 9.38 -5.49
N GLU A 52 14.55 8.69 -4.49
CA GLU A 52 13.37 7.83 -4.62
C GLU A 52 12.14 8.45 -3.97
N ASP A 53 11.00 8.38 -4.63
CA ASP A 53 9.69 8.75 -4.11
C ASP A 53 8.59 7.87 -4.73
N VAL A 54 7.33 8.15 -4.39
CA VAL A 54 6.20 7.39 -4.92
C VAL A 54 6.13 7.40 -6.44
N VAL A 55 6.54 8.50 -7.10
CA VAL A 55 6.52 8.63 -8.56
C VAL A 55 7.59 7.75 -9.19
N THR A 56 8.82 7.76 -8.64
CA THR A 56 9.91 6.91 -9.16
C THR A 56 9.57 5.44 -9.02
N LEU A 57 9.05 5.02 -7.86
CA LEU A 57 8.64 3.63 -7.61
C LEU A 57 7.51 3.22 -8.56
N ALA A 58 6.48 4.05 -8.71
CA ALA A 58 5.36 3.80 -9.62
C ALA A 58 5.81 3.69 -11.09
N ALA A 59 6.71 4.59 -11.53
CA ALA A 59 7.25 4.59 -12.89
C ALA A 59 8.09 3.33 -13.17
N GLU A 60 8.89 2.88 -12.20
CA GLU A 60 9.69 1.66 -12.36
C GLU A 60 8.82 0.40 -12.37
N ALA A 61 7.84 0.28 -11.48
CA ALA A 61 6.91 -0.85 -11.51
C ALA A 61 6.17 -0.94 -12.84
N ALA A 62 5.66 0.18 -13.34
CA ALA A 62 5.00 0.29 -14.62
C ALA A 62 5.93 -0.07 -15.78
N TRP A 63 7.16 0.48 -15.79
CA TRP A 63 8.12 0.24 -16.85
C TRP A 63 8.57 -1.23 -16.90
N ASN A 64 8.84 -1.84 -15.76
CA ASN A 64 9.22 -3.25 -15.66
C ASN A 64 8.13 -4.16 -16.26
N LEU A 65 6.86 -3.85 -15.99
CA LEU A 65 5.73 -4.56 -16.60
C LEU A 65 5.65 -4.31 -18.10
N ILE A 66 5.74 -3.06 -18.53
CA ILE A 66 5.65 -2.65 -19.95
C ILE A 66 6.75 -3.29 -20.79
N GLN A 67 8.00 -3.25 -20.32
CA GLN A 67 9.12 -3.86 -21.03
C GLN A 67 8.96 -5.37 -21.19
N ARG A 68 8.60 -6.02 -20.09
CA ARG A 68 8.41 -7.46 -20.05
C ARG A 68 7.32 -7.92 -21.02
N GLU A 69 6.16 -7.27 -20.99
CA GLU A 69 5.01 -7.62 -21.81
C GLU A 69 5.06 -6.98 -23.21
N LYS A 70 6.11 -6.19 -23.49
CA LYS A 70 6.29 -5.46 -24.75
C LYS A 70 5.05 -4.66 -25.14
N ILE A 71 4.49 -3.94 -24.17
CA ILE A 71 3.25 -3.18 -24.35
C ILE A 71 3.51 -2.00 -25.29
N ASP A 72 2.73 -1.93 -26.37
CA ASP A 72 2.66 -0.74 -27.19
C ASP A 72 1.90 0.36 -26.43
N PRO A 73 2.52 1.54 -26.16
CA PRO A 73 1.87 2.63 -25.43
C PRO A 73 0.57 3.11 -26.06
N HIS A 74 0.43 3.02 -27.40
CA HIS A 74 -0.78 3.43 -28.10
C HIS A 74 -1.99 2.52 -27.80
N THR A 75 -1.76 1.35 -27.20
CA THR A 75 -2.84 0.42 -26.77
C THR A 75 -3.32 0.67 -25.34
N LEU A 76 -2.59 1.51 -24.57
CA LEU A 76 -2.99 1.87 -23.21
C LEU A 76 -3.98 3.02 -23.23
N GLY A 77 -5.19 2.78 -22.76
CA GLY A 77 -6.22 3.81 -22.68
C GLY A 77 -6.32 4.46 -21.31
N ARG A 78 -5.83 3.79 -20.26
CA ARG A 78 -5.83 4.31 -18.87
C ARG A 78 -4.55 3.97 -18.12
N ILE A 79 -4.09 4.94 -17.32
CA ILE A 79 -3.06 4.77 -16.27
C ILE A 79 -3.65 5.34 -14.98
N TYR A 80 -4.09 4.47 -14.06
CA TYR A 80 -4.66 4.88 -12.80
C TYR A 80 -3.73 4.51 -11.66
N LEU A 81 -3.35 5.53 -10.86
CA LEU A 81 -2.47 5.38 -9.71
C LEU A 81 -3.29 5.42 -8.42
N GLY A 82 -3.37 4.30 -7.71
CA GLY A 82 -3.85 4.26 -6.33
C GLY A 82 -2.73 4.68 -5.39
N THR A 83 -2.93 5.75 -4.64
CA THR A 83 -1.92 6.26 -3.68
C THR A 83 -2.54 7.13 -2.61
N GLU A 84 -1.97 7.09 -1.41
CA GLU A 84 -2.18 8.08 -0.35
C GLU A 84 -0.91 8.92 -0.08
N SER A 85 0.11 8.77 -0.95
CA SER A 85 1.39 9.48 -0.90
C SER A 85 1.56 10.43 -2.09
N ALA A 86 0.45 10.99 -2.63
CA ALA A 86 0.48 11.91 -3.74
C ALA A 86 1.45 13.09 -3.49
N VAL A 87 2.17 13.49 -4.53
CA VAL A 87 3.19 14.54 -4.44
C VAL A 87 2.64 15.95 -4.63
N ASP A 88 1.37 16.06 -5.04
CA ASP A 88 0.67 17.32 -5.25
C ASP A 88 -0.83 17.13 -4.96
N ALA A 89 -1.51 18.20 -4.57
CA ALA A 89 -2.93 18.15 -4.22
C ALA A 89 -3.89 18.35 -5.41
N ALA A 90 -3.37 18.75 -6.58
CA ALA A 90 -4.14 19.07 -7.77
C ALA A 90 -3.58 18.41 -9.03
N LYS A 91 -2.26 18.48 -9.25
CA LYS A 91 -1.59 17.80 -10.36
C LYS A 91 -1.41 16.31 -10.00
N PRO A 92 -2.08 15.37 -10.70
CA PRO A 92 -1.95 13.96 -10.38
C PRO A 92 -0.51 13.46 -10.47
N SER A 93 -0.09 12.65 -9.51
CA SER A 93 1.24 11.99 -9.50
C SER A 93 1.40 11.07 -10.72
N SER A 94 0.31 10.46 -11.17
CA SER A 94 0.26 9.65 -12.41
C SER A 94 0.69 10.42 -13.65
N THR A 95 0.56 11.74 -13.69
CA THR A 95 1.05 12.56 -14.83
C THR A 95 2.57 12.68 -14.85
N TYR A 96 3.24 12.63 -13.70
CA TYR A 96 4.70 12.51 -13.64
C TYR A 96 5.16 11.12 -14.08
N VAL A 97 4.45 10.07 -13.64
CA VAL A 97 4.69 8.68 -14.08
C VAL A 97 4.57 8.58 -15.60
N LEU A 98 3.47 9.10 -16.17
CA LEU A 98 3.25 9.15 -17.61
C LEU A 98 4.40 9.83 -18.34
N GLY A 99 4.85 11.00 -17.86
CA GLY A 99 5.97 11.72 -18.44
C GLY A 99 7.29 10.94 -18.42
N LEU A 100 7.56 10.18 -17.34
CA LEU A 100 8.72 9.31 -17.25
C LEU A 100 8.64 8.12 -18.23
N LEU A 101 7.47 7.53 -18.40
CA LEU A 101 7.24 6.47 -19.38
C LEU A 101 7.44 7.01 -20.82
N GLU A 102 6.88 8.16 -21.14
CA GLU A 102 7.05 8.81 -22.45
C GLU A 102 8.53 9.08 -22.78
N LYS A 103 9.33 9.54 -21.80
CA LYS A 103 10.78 9.73 -21.97
C LYS A 103 11.51 8.45 -22.37
N ARG A 104 11.08 7.30 -21.88
CA ARG A 104 11.68 6.00 -22.21
C ARG A 104 11.41 5.57 -23.66
N TRP A 105 10.30 6.01 -24.23
CA TRP A 105 9.94 5.75 -25.63
C TRP A 105 10.34 6.87 -26.59
N GLU A 106 10.77 8.04 -26.09
CA GLU A 106 10.97 9.24 -26.91
C GLU A 106 11.91 9.00 -28.10
N ALA A 107 13.00 8.22 -27.88
CA ALA A 107 13.94 7.90 -28.95
C ALA A 107 13.36 7.00 -30.05
N THR A 108 12.33 6.20 -29.76
CA THR A 108 11.76 5.22 -30.70
C THR A 108 10.41 5.64 -31.27
N LEU A 109 9.59 6.33 -30.49
CA LEU A 109 8.21 6.68 -30.85
C LEU A 109 7.98 8.21 -30.92
N GLY A 110 9.00 9.02 -30.60
CA GLY A 110 8.86 10.45 -30.46
C GLY A 110 8.15 10.87 -29.16
N PRO A 111 8.01 12.19 -28.95
CA PRO A 111 7.42 12.73 -27.72
C PRO A 111 5.90 12.45 -27.66
N ARG A 112 5.39 12.40 -26.43
CA ARG A 112 3.95 12.29 -26.14
C ARG A 112 3.28 11.03 -26.70
N SER A 113 3.95 9.89 -26.60
CA SER A 113 3.43 8.59 -27.03
C SER A 113 2.17 8.14 -26.26
N LEU A 114 1.93 8.70 -25.07
CA LEU A 114 0.73 8.44 -24.21
C LEU A 114 -0.29 9.60 -24.23
N LYS A 115 -0.23 10.52 -25.18
CA LYS A 115 -1.08 11.74 -25.22
C LYS A 115 -2.60 11.48 -25.23
N HIS A 116 -3.03 10.28 -25.56
CA HIS A 116 -4.44 9.85 -25.56
C HIS A 116 -4.77 8.88 -24.42
N CYS A 117 -3.82 8.63 -23.51
CA CYS A 117 -4.03 7.83 -22.34
C CYS A 117 -4.60 8.70 -21.21
N ASP A 118 -5.73 8.28 -20.64
CA ASP A 118 -6.33 8.92 -19.47
C ASP A 118 -5.52 8.58 -18.20
N ALA A 119 -5.10 9.59 -17.43
CA ALA A 119 -4.28 9.39 -16.23
C ALA A 119 -4.92 10.07 -15.01
N LEU A 120 -5.03 9.33 -13.91
CA LEU A 120 -5.71 9.77 -12.70
C LEU A 120 -5.07 9.18 -11.44
N ASP A 121 -4.99 9.97 -10.35
CA ASP A 121 -4.71 9.47 -9.01
C ASP A 121 -6.04 9.14 -8.31
N MET A 122 -6.10 7.98 -7.64
CA MET A 122 -7.25 7.54 -6.83
C MET A 122 -6.82 7.39 -5.37
N THR A 123 -7.44 8.18 -4.50
CA THR A 123 -7.12 8.20 -3.08
C THR A 123 -8.32 7.76 -2.24
N PHE A 124 -8.15 6.68 -1.51
CA PHE A 124 -8.92 6.29 -0.36
C PHE A 124 -8.01 5.47 0.57
N ALA A 125 -7.11 6.16 1.27
CA ALA A 125 -6.09 5.51 2.10
C ALA A 125 -5.55 4.22 1.43
N CYS A 126 -5.38 3.13 2.17
CA CYS A 126 -4.79 1.89 1.65
C CYS A 126 -5.65 1.11 0.62
N VAL A 127 -6.92 1.49 0.39
CA VAL A 127 -7.80 0.79 -0.57
C VAL A 127 -7.86 1.47 -1.95
N GLY A 128 -7.22 2.64 -2.12
CA GLY A 128 -7.23 3.40 -3.39
C GLY A 128 -6.76 2.60 -4.60
N GLY A 129 -5.80 1.69 -4.43
CA GLY A 129 -5.35 0.78 -5.50
C GLY A 129 -6.42 -0.23 -5.93
N VAL A 130 -7.23 -0.72 -4.99
CA VAL A 130 -8.37 -1.61 -5.29
C VAL A 130 -9.50 -0.84 -5.97
N ASP A 131 -9.71 0.43 -5.59
CA ASP A 131 -10.64 1.29 -6.32
C ASP A 131 -10.19 1.52 -7.76
N ALA A 132 -8.90 1.77 -7.98
CA ALA A 132 -8.32 1.90 -9.32
C ALA A 132 -8.50 0.62 -10.16
N LEU A 133 -8.33 -0.56 -9.53
CA LEU A 133 -8.56 -1.85 -10.16
C LEU A 133 -10.03 -2.00 -10.63
N HIS A 134 -11.00 -1.81 -9.73
CA HIS A 134 -12.41 -1.99 -10.06
C HIS A 134 -12.89 -0.97 -11.12
N ASN A 135 -12.49 0.30 -11.00
CA ASN A 135 -12.80 1.31 -12.03
C ASN A 135 -12.17 0.98 -13.40
N SER A 136 -11.02 0.35 -13.40
CA SER A 136 -10.36 -0.09 -14.65
C SER A 136 -11.06 -1.31 -15.26
N LEU A 137 -11.50 -2.27 -14.43
CA LEU A 137 -12.30 -3.43 -14.88
C LEU A 137 -13.61 -2.98 -15.52
N ASP A 138 -14.33 -2.03 -14.90
CA ASP A 138 -15.57 -1.49 -15.45
C ASP A 138 -15.34 -0.80 -16.80
N TRP A 139 -14.26 -0.06 -16.93
CA TRP A 139 -13.92 0.59 -18.18
C TRP A 139 -13.51 -0.41 -19.28
N VAL A 140 -12.77 -1.46 -18.93
CA VAL A 140 -12.41 -2.53 -19.87
C VAL A 140 -13.67 -3.27 -20.32
N ARG A 141 -14.60 -3.57 -19.39
CA ARG A 141 -15.90 -4.21 -19.70
C ARG A 141 -16.75 -3.41 -20.69
N ALA A 142 -16.65 -2.08 -20.64
CA ALA A 142 -17.43 -1.18 -21.49
C ALA A 142 -16.95 -1.11 -22.95
N GLY A 143 -15.87 -1.78 -23.34
CA GLY A 143 -15.40 -1.77 -24.75
C GLY A 143 -14.29 -2.77 -25.04
N SER A 144 -14.41 -3.46 -26.18
CA SER A 144 -13.51 -4.53 -26.59
C SER A 144 -12.07 -4.07 -26.82
N GLY A 145 -11.12 -4.90 -26.44
CA GLY A 145 -9.68 -4.71 -26.68
C GLY A 145 -9.03 -3.60 -25.84
N ARG A 146 -9.74 -3.06 -24.83
CA ARG A 146 -9.22 -2.03 -23.95
C ARG A 146 -8.18 -2.59 -22.99
N LYS A 147 -7.13 -1.80 -22.72
CA LYS A 147 -6.10 -2.11 -21.75
C LYS A 147 -5.93 -0.96 -20.77
N ALA A 148 -5.97 -1.26 -19.49
CA ALA A 148 -5.68 -0.31 -18.43
C ALA A 148 -4.44 -0.74 -17.64
N LEU A 149 -3.59 0.22 -17.28
CA LEU A 149 -2.49 0.04 -16.36
C LEU A 149 -2.92 0.60 -15.00
N VAL A 150 -3.07 -0.25 -14.01
CA VAL A 150 -3.31 0.13 -12.63
C VAL A 150 -1.98 0.06 -11.89
N ILE A 151 -1.64 1.12 -11.19
CA ILE A 151 -0.45 1.20 -10.37
C ILE A 151 -0.90 1.49 -8.94
N ALA A 152 -0.46 0.69 -7.99
CA ALA A 152 -0.59 0.99 -6.58
C ALA A 152 0.80 1.30 -6.03
N ALA A 153 1.01 2.46 -5.43
CA ALA A 153 2.33 2.89 -4.98
C ALA A 153 2.23 3.81 -3.79
N ASP A 154 3.05 3.57 -2.77
CA ASP A 154 3.10 4.40 -1.58
C ASP A 154 4.47 4.39 -0.89
N VAL A 155 4.67 5.42 -0.07
CA VAL A 155 5.75 5.53 0.91
C VAL A 155 5.09 5.74 2.28
N ALA A 156 5.01 4.67 3.06
CA ALA A 156 4.46 4.74 4.41
C ALA A 156 5.47 5.40 5.35
N LYS A 157 5.06 6.51 5.97
CA LYS A 157 5.91 7.29 6.86
C LYS A 157 5.14 7.69 8.10
N TYR A 158 5.71 7.40 9.26
CA TYR A 158 5.16 7.73 10.56
C TYR A 158 6.10 8.65 11.36
N ALA A 159 5.59 9.29 12.40
CA ALA A 159 6.44 10.06 13.29
C ALA A 159 7.47 9.14 13.97
N PRO A 160 8.72 9.59 14.15
CA PRO A 160 9.71 8.87 14.94
C PRO A 160 9.16 8.54 16.34
N GLU A 161 9.51 7.39 16.87
CA GLU A 161 9.09 6.88 18.19
C GLU A 161 7.58 6.58 18.32
N SER A 162 6.79 6.77 17.24
CA SER A 162 5.39 6.38 17.24
C SER A 162 5.23 4.86 17.08
N PRO A 163 4.09 4.30 17.53
CA PRO A 163 3.78 2.87 17.31
C PRO A 163 3.70 2.45 15.84
N GLY A 164 3.66 3.39 14.90
CA GLY A 164 3.67 3.12 13.47
C GLY A 164 5.08 3.06 12.87
N GLU A 165 6.12 3.61 13.52
CA GLU A 165 7.45 3.75 12.93
C GLU A 165 8.03 2.41 12.44
N TYR A 166 7.88 1.35 13.21
CA TYR A 166 8.41 0.03 12.88
C TYR A 166 7.59 -0.73 11.81
N THR A 167 6.45 -0.18 11.40
CA THR A 167 5.63 -0.76 10.33
C THR A 167 5.84 -0.07 8.99
N GLN A 168 6.67 0.96 8.91
CA GLN A 168 6.96 1.71 7.69
C GLN A 168 7.45 0.80 6.57
N GLY A 169 7.22 1.22 5.35
CA GLY A 169 7.69 0.56 4.15
C GLY A 169 7.42 1.42 2.93
N ALA A 170 7.83 0.96 1.77
CA ALA A 170 7.56 1.64 0.51
C ALA A 170 7.65 0.66 -0.64
N GLY A 171 6.94 0.96 -1.73
CA GLY A 171 7.01 0.20 -2.95
C GLY A 171 5.83 0.47 -3.88
N ALA A 172 5.87 -0.15 -5.04
CA ALA A 172 4.84 -0.09 -6.06
C ALA A 172 4.58 -1.44 -6.70
N VAL A 173 3.33 -1.68 -7.06
CA VAL A 173 2.91 -2.81 -7.91
C VAL A 173 2.09 -2.27 -9.07
N ALA A 174 2.46 -2.67 -10.29
CA ALA A 174 1.73 -2.35 -11.52
C ALA A 174 1.00 -3.59 -12.02
N LEU A 175 -0.24 -3.42 -12.48
CA LEU A 175 -1.15 -4.45 -12.97
C LEU A 175 -1.63 -4.08 -14.37
N LEU A 176 -1.56 -4.99 -15.32
CA LEU A 176 -2.22 -4.84 -16.61
C LEU A 176 -3.61 -5.47 -16.56
N ILE A 177 -4.63 -4.68 -16.81
CA ILE A 177 -6.03 -5.09 -16.78
C ILE A 177 -6.56 -5.23 -18.20
N THR A 178 -7.05 -6.43 -18.53
CA THR A 178 -7.53 -6.77 -19.88
C THR A 178 -8.72 -7.74 -19.85
N GLU A 179 -9.29 -7.96 -21.02
CA GLU A 179 -10.12 -9.14 -21.33
C GLU A 179 -9.23 -10.38 -21.44
N ASN A 180 -9.77 -11.54 -21.02
CA ASN A 180 -9.09 -12.84 -21.05
C ASN A 180 -7.69 -12.80 -20.40
N PRO A 181 -7.62 -12.46 -19.13
CA PRO A 181 -6.36 -12.29 -18.41
C PRO A 181 -5.62 -13.62 -18.25
N ARG A 182 -4.29 -13.58 -18.22
CA ARG A 182 -3.43 -14.77 -18.09
C ARG A 182 -3.01 -15.09 -16.64
N ILE A 183 -3.22 -14.17 -15.69
CA ILE A 183 -2.85 -14.43 -14.29
C ILE A 183 -4.08 -14.70 -13.43
N LEU A 184 -5.05 -13.77 -13.41
CA LEU A 184 -6.19 -13.86 -12.51
C LEU A 184 -7.44 -13.28 -13.17
N ALA A 185 -8.44 -14.11 -13.38
CA ALA A 185 -9.77 -13.68 -13.80
C ALA A 185 -10.58 -13.31 -12.57
N LEU A 186 -11.00 -12.05 -12.48
CA LEU A 186 -11.73 -11.51 -11.34
C LEU A 186 -13.24 -11.69 -11.52
N ASP A 187 -13.92 -11.99 -10.42
CA ASP A 187 -15.38 -12.06 -10.41
C ASP A 187 -15.97 -10.65 -10.61
N SER A 188 -17.19 -10.58 -11.13
CA SER A 188 -17.86 -9.30 -11.42
C SER A 188 -18.36 -8.61 -10.15
N ASP A 189 -18.72 -9.40 -9.15
CA ASP A 189 -19.35 -8.92 -7.93
C ASP A 189 -18.34 -8.86 -6.78
N PHE A 190 -18.48 -7.84 -5.96
CA PHE A 190 -17.67 -7.64 -4.76
C PHE A 190 -18.54 -7.09 -3.62
N GLY A 191 -18.12 -7.34 -2.40
CA GLY A 191 -18.70 -6.71 -1.22
C GLY A 191 -17.98 -5.40 -0.90
N VAL A 192 -18.71 -4.40 -0.43
CA VAL A 192 -18.18 -3.14 0.05
C VAL A 192 -18.86 -2.72 1.35
N ALA A 193 -18.06 -2.19 2.27
CA ALA A 193 -18.57 -1.54 3.47
C ALA A 193 -17.79 -0.25 3.69
N ILE A 194 -18.50 0.81 4.07
CA ILE A 194 -17.92 2.14 4.27
C ILE A 194 -18.56 2.83 5.46
N GLU A 195 -17.75 3.54 6.23
CA GLU A 195 -18.19 4.40 7.32
C GLU A 195 -17.24 5.57 7.49
N SER A 196 -17.76 6.76 7.77
CA SER A 196 -16.93 7.95 8.02
C SER A 196 -16.42 7.93 9.45
N VAL A 197 -15.14 7.59 9.61
CA VAL A 197 -14.44 7.55 10.90
C VAL A 197 -13.04 8.17 10.79
N GLY A 198 -12.50 8.63 11.91
CA GLY A 198 -11.16 9.22 12.00
C GLY A 198 -10.15 8.25 12.64
N ASP A 199 -10.04 7.03 12.14
CA ASP A 199 -9.13 6.01 12.65
C ASP A 199 -7.67 6.24 12.23
N PHE A 200 -7.47 6.82 11.02
CA PHE A 200 -6.19 7.22 10.46
C PHE A 200 -6.43 8.28 9.39
N PHE A 201 -5.76 9.42 9.46
CA PHE A 201 -5.90 10.50 8.48
C PHE A 201 -4.66 11.40 8.46
N LYS A 202 -4.44 12.11 7.35
CA LYS A 202 -3.32 13.04 7.13
C LYS A 202 -3.89 14.45 6.92
N PRO A 203 -4.22 15.20 7.99
CA PRO A 203 -4.89 16.49 7.86
C PRO A 203 -3.93 17.56 7.37
N ARG A 204 -4.48 18.58 6.71
CA ARG A 204 -3.80 19.87 6.64
C ARG A 204 -3.67 20.43 8.04
N ARG A 205 -2.51 20.94 8.38
CA ARG A 205 -2.26 21.64 9.64
C ARG A 205 -2.03 23.11 9.35
N THR A 206 -2.72 23.96 10.08
CA THR A 206 -2.63 25.41 9.93
C THR A 206 -1.89 26.01 11.10
N PHE A 207 -0.83 26.76 10.83
CA PHE A 207 -0.01 27.43 11.82
C PHE A 207 -0.14 28.95 11.69
N SER A 208 -0.42 29.66 12.79
CA SER A 208 -0.40 31.12 12.79
C SER A 208 1.03 31.64 12.65
N LYS A 209 1.28 32.52 11.70
CA LYS A 209 2.58 33.19 11.54
C LYS A 209 2.97 33.95 12.78
N ALA A 210 2.04 34.63 13.45
CA ALA A 210 2.29 35.37 14.67
C ALA A 210 2.74 34.46 15.82
N ILE A 211 2.09 33.31 16.01
CA ILE A 211 2.51 32.32 17.01
C ILE A 211 3.91 31.77 16.69
N LEU A 212 4.17 31.43 15.43
CA LEU A 212 5.50 30.96 15.01
C LEU A 212 6.59 32.00 15.28
N LEU A 213 6.30 33.30 15.03
CA LEU A 213 7.24 34.37 15.31
C LEU A 213 7.49 34.54 16.82
N GLN A 214 6.43 34.44 17.62
CA GLN A 214 6.54 34.48 19.10
C GLN A 214 7.40 33.32 19.64
N GLU A 215 7.17 32.12 19.19
CA GLU A 215 7.95 30.93 19.57
C GLU A 215 9.43 31.06 19.12
N ALA A 216 9.65 31.56 17.87
CA ALA A 216 11.02 31.82 17.40
C ALA A 216 11.77 32.87 18.25
N ALA A 217 11.07 33.91 18.70
CA ALA A 217 11.66 34.90 19.61
C ALA A 217 12.09 34.28 20.94
N LEU A 218 11.27 33.36 21.50
CA LEU A 218 11.61 32.64 22.73
C LEU A 218 12.87 31.78 22.56
N LEU A 219 13.08 31.14 21.41
CA LEU A 219 14.32 30.39 21.12
C LEU A 219 15.57 31.29 21.12
N LEU A 220 15.40 32.57 20.82
CA LEU A 220 16.48 33.58 20.85
C LEU A 220 16.62 34.24 22.22
N GLY A 221 15.88 33.80 23.23
CA GLY A 221 15.88 34.40 24.55
C GLY A 221 15.15 35.76 24.63
N GLN A 222 14.30 36.05 23.65
CA GLN A 222 13.49 37.27 23.57
C GLN A 222 12.03 36.98 23.90
N THR A 223 11.37 37.91 24.58
CA THR A 223 9.92 37.86 24.84
C THR A 223 9.21 38.76 23.85
N LEU A 224 8.34 38.18 23.06
CA LEU A 224 7.47 38.90 22.10
C LEU A 224 6.03 38.65 22.49
N SER A 225 5.22 39.73 22.64
CA SER A 225 3.78 39.56 22.84
C SER A 225 3.11 39.04 21.56
N LEU A 226 1.97 38.37 21.68
CA LEU A 226 1.22 37.92 20.49
C LEU A 226 0.70 39.09 19.67
N GLU A 227 0.34 40.22 20.32
CA GLU A 227 -0.12 41.43 19.65
C GLU A 227 1.00 42.06 18.82
N ASP A 228 2.22 42.17 19.40
CA ASP A 228 3.39 42.64 18.65
C ASP A 228 3.76 41.71 17.52
N ALA A 229 3.68 40.41 17.74
CA ALA A 229 3.89 39.41 16.68
C ALA A 229 2.89 39.53 15.53
N HIS A 230 1.63 39.78 15.83
CA HIS A 230 0.60 40.08 14.79
C HIS A 230 0.93 41.37 14.05
N THR A 231 1.26 42.42 14.74
CA THR A 231 1.62 43.72 14.16
C THR A 231 2.83 43.59 13.23
N LEU A 232 3.87 42.88 13.67
CA LEU A 232 5.09 42.64 12.88
C LEU A 232 4.81 41.80 11.63
N THR A 233 4.03 40.74 11.74
CA THR A 233 3.69 39.90 10.59
C THR A 233 2.79 40.60 9.58
N GLN A 234 1.90 41.51 10.02
CA GLN A 234 1.08 42.33 9.12
C GLN A 234 1.86 43.44 8.43
N SER A 235 2.88 43.99 9.09
CA SER A 235 3.71 45.05 8.52
C SER A 235 4.88 44.55 7.66
N ALA A 236 5.13 43.26 7.60
CA ALA A 236 6.15 42.68 6.75
C ALA A 236 5.76 42.78 5.26
N HIS A 237 6.68 43.22 4.39
CA HIS A 237 6.41 43.45 2.97
C HIS A 237 7.23 42.56 2.05
N ALA A 238 8.05 41.66 2.58
CA ALA A 238 8.93 40.81 1.75
C ALA A 238 9.14 39.42 2.35
N GLY A 239 9.47 38.47 1.49
CA GLY A 239 9.79 37.09 1.85
C GLY A 239 8.60 36.34 2.44
N PHE A 240 8.89 35.32 3.22
CA PHE A 240 7.91 34.46 3.89
C PHE A 240 6.91 35.24 4.79
N TRP A 241 7.38 36.25 5.53
CA TRP A 241 6.55 37.06 6.42
C TRP A 241 5.64 38.03 5.67
N GLY A 242 6.05 38.49 4.48
CA GLY A 242 5.32 39.47 3.66
C GLY A 242 4.22 38.88 2.77
N THR A 243 3.97 37.59 2.82
CA THR A 243 2.80 37.02 2.12
C THR A 243 1.51 37.39 2.84
N PRO A 244 0.39 37.61 2.12
CA PRO A 244 -0.84 38.15 2.70
C PRO A 244 -1.53 37.21 3.69
N GLU A 245 -1.24 35.91 3.62
CA GLU A 245 -1.85 34.89 4.48
C GLU A 245 -1.35 35.02 5.92
N ALA A 246 -2.25 35.12 6.89
CA ALA A 246 -1.92 35.11 8.31
C ALA A 246 -1.51 33.74 8.84
N HIS A 247 -1.77 32.69 8.07
CA HIS A 247 -1.53 31.31 8.43
C HIS A 247 -0.70 30.60 7.36
N ILE A 248 -0.08 29.50 7.75
CA ILE A 248 0.64 28.58 6.89
C ILE A 248 -0.06 27.23 6.96
N ASP A 249 -0.49 26.73 5.82
CA ASP A 249 -1.00 25.38 5.72
C ASP A 249 0.12 24.42 5.36
N GLN A 250 0.24 23.35 6.12
CA GLN A 250 1.24 22.31 5.89
C GLN A 250 0.57 20.95 5.80
N PHE A 251 0.92 20.17 4.78
CA PHE A 251 0.70 18.74 4.75
C PHE A 251 1.83 18.05 5.49
N LEU A 252 1.47 17.16 6.42
CA LEU A 252 2.42 16.24 7.03
C LEU A 252 2.22 14.85 6.43
N GLU A 253 3.33 14.19 6.08
CA GLU A 253 3.32 12.80 5.62
C GLU A 253 2.97 11.83 6.75
N HIS A 254 3.18 12.25 7.99
CA HIS A 254 2.86 11.46 9.18
C HIS A 254 1.37 11.53 9.50
N PRO A 255 0.70 10.38 9.63
CA PRO A 255 -0.71 10.35 9.99
C PRO A 255 -0.96 10.72 11.46
N VAL A 256 -2.18 11.15 11.72
CA VAL A 256 -2.82 11.03 13.03
C VAL A 256 -3.58 9.72 13.02
N PHE A 257 -3.35 8.84 14.00
CA PHE A 257 -4.01 7.54 14.04
C PHE A 257 -4.11 6.97 15.45
N ASP A 258 -5.14 6.14 15.65
CA ASP A 258 -5.33 5.29 16.83
C ASP A 258 -5.27 3.83 16.38
N GLY A 259 -4.19 3.13 16.72
CA GLY A 259 -3.94 1.79 16.25
C GLY A 259 -4.98 0.75 16.68
N PRO A 260 -5.38 0.66 17.98
CA PRO A 260 -6.47 -0.19 18.44
C PRO A 260 -7.79 0.11 17.72
N PHE A 261 -8.20 1.37 17.65
CA PHE A 261 -9.44 1.77 16.98
C PHE A 261 -9.40 1.46 15.47
N SER A 262 -8.27 1.70 14.80
CA SER A 262 -8.12 1.35 13.38
C SER A 262 -8.24 -0.17 13.14
N ASN A 263 -7.72 -1.01 14.05
CA ASN A 263 -7.90 -2.45 13.97
C ASN A 263 -9.39 -2.85 14.12
N ASP A 264 -10.12 -2.26 15.07
CA ASP A 264 -11.54 -2.50 15.24
C ASP A 264 -12.35 -2.06 14.02
N CYS A 265 -12.02 -0.91 13.40
CA CYS A 265 -12.60 -0.44 12.15
C CYS A 265 -12.33 -1.43 11.02
N TYR A 266 -11.10 -1.94 10.90
CA TYR A 266 -10.74 -2.92 9.88
C TYR A 266 -11.59 -4.19 10.00
N VAL A 267 -11.64 -4.79 11.18
CA VAL A 267 -12.44 -6.01 11.43
C VAL A 267 -13.92 -5.76 11.13
N SER A 268 -14.48 -4.65 11.61
CA SER A 268 -15.89 -4.31 11.43
C SER A 268 -16.25 -4.13 9.95
N ARG A 269 -15.50 -3.29 9.22
CA ARG A 269 -15.76 -3.07 7.79
C ARG A 269 -15.55 -4.33 6.95
N LEU A 270 -14.58 -5.16 7.35
CA LEU A 270 -14.33 -6.41 6.64
C LEU A 270 -15.48 -7.39 6.80
N ARG A 271 -16.07 -7.52 8.02
CA ARG A 271 -17.27 -8.34 8.25
C ARG A 271 -18.41 -7.92 7.34
N GLU A 272 -18.76 -6.63 7.36
CA GLU A 272 -19.86 -6.10 6.55
C GLU A 272 -19.64 -6.30 5.05
N ALA A 273 -18.42 -6.06 4.56
CA ALA A 273 -18.09 -6.27 3.16
C ALA A 273 -18.12 -7.75 2.79
N LEU A 274 -17.70 -8.63 3.70
CA LEU A 274 -17.71 -10.09 3.51
C LEU A 274 -19.14 -10.62 3.44
N ASP A 275 -20.02 -10.16 4.33
CA ASP A 275 -21.45 -10.51 4.33
C ASP A 275 -22.10 -10.13 3.00
N GLN A 276 -21.86 -8.93 2.51
CA GLN A 276 -22.36 -8.48 1.21
C GLN A 276 -21.79 -9.32 0.06
N TYR A 277 -20.49 -9.62 0.09
CA TYR A 277 -19.84 -10.45 -0.92
C TYR A 277 -20.46 -11.85 -0.99
N GLN A 278 -20.68 -12.52 0.16
CA GLN A 278 -21.27 -13.85 0.20
C GLN A 278 -22.72 -13.85 -0.31
N GLN A 279 -23.49 -12.80 0.02
CA GLN A 279 -24.87 -12.65 -0.48
C GLN A 279 -24.91 -12.46 -2.01
N ALA A 280 -23.99 -11.68 -2.58
CA ALA A 280 -23.93 -11.40 -4.01
C ALA A 280 -23.45 -12.61 -4.83
N ASN A 281 -22.45 -13.34 -4.34
CA ASN A 281 -21.77 -14.41 -5.10
C ASN A 281 -22.20 -15.82 -4.72
N GLY A 282 -22.84 -16.01 -3.58
CA GLY A 282 -23.19 -17.33 -3.05
C GLY A 282 -22.01 -18.22 -2.66
N HIS A 283 -20.80 -17.64 -2.57
CA HIS A 283 -19.59 -18.39 -2.18
C HIS A 283 -19.52 -18.60 -0.67
N ALA A 284 -19.20 -19.83 -0.27
CA ALA A 284 -18.83 -20.18 1.11
C ALA A 284 -17.31 -19.96 1.26
N VAL A 285 -16.91 -18.80 1.75
CA VAL A 285 -15.51 -18.34 1.80
C VAL A 285 -14.56 -19.38 2.37
N LEU A 286 -14.94 -20.05 3.47
CA LEU A 286 -14.10 -21.06 4.11
C LEU A 286 -13.94 -22.37 3.31
N LYS A 287 -14.73 -22.57 2.25
CA LYS A 287 -14.71 -23.77 1.39
C LYS A 287 -14.20 -23.45 -0.01
N ASP A 288 -14.59 -22.28 -0.54
CA ASP A 288 -14.41 -21.97 -1.96
C ASP A 288 -13.12 -21.20 -2.25
N TRP A 289 -12.48 -20.64 -1.21
CA TRP A 289 -11.21 -19.95 -1.35
C TRP A 289 -10.03 -20.87 -1.05
N ASP A 290 -9.09 -20.97 -1.99
CA ASP A 290 -7.87 -21.76 -1.86
C ASP A 290 -6.70 -20.93 -1.30
N ALA A 291 -6.79 -19.61 -1.32
CA ALA A 291 -5.85 -18.69 -0.69
C ALA A 291 -6.54 -17.36 -0.33
N MET A 292 -5.99 -16.66 0.64
CA MET A 292 -6.49 -15.37 1.10
C MET A 292 -5.39 -14.31 1.09
N VAL A 293 -5.68 -13.19 0.46
CA VAL A 293 -4.81 -12.04 0.32
C VAL A 293 -5.40 -10.86 1.08
N PHE A 294 -4.67 -10.38 2.08
CA PHE A 294 -5.09 -9.26 2.93
C PHE A 294 -4.35 -7.98 2.57
N HIS A 295 -4.96 -6.84 2.83
CA HIS A 295 -4.20 -5.63 3.07
C HIS A 295 -3.36 -5.82 4.35
N LEU A 296 -2.06 -5.56 4.29
CA LEU A 296 -1.11 -5.84 5.34
C LEU A 296 -0.39 -4.57 5.82
N PRO A 297 -0.94 -3.86 6.85
CA PRO A 297 -0.20 -2.80 7.54
C PRO A 297 1.08 -3.31 8.22
N TYR A 298 1.09 -4.56 8.60
CA TYR A 298 2.24 -5.39 9.00
C TYR A 298 1.97 -6.84 8.61
N ALA A 299 3.01 -7.63 8.46
CA ALA A 299 2.88 -8.94 7.83
C ALA A 299 1.82 -9.86 8.47
N PHE A 300 1.74 -9.91 9.81
CA PHE A 300 0.80 -10.80 10.51
C PHE A 300 -0.58 -10.20 10.78
N GLN A 301 -0.94 -9.09 10.13
CA GLN A 301 -2.26 -8.48 10.30
C GLN A 301 -3.39 -9.45 9.97
N GLY A 302 -3.34 -10.10 8.82
CA GLY A 302 -4.36 -11.04 8.36
C GLY A 302 -4.56 -12.20 9.34
N ARG A 303 -3.49 -12.92 9.68
CA ARG A 303 -3.55 -14.07 10.61
C ARG A 303 -4.00 -13.72 12.02
N ARG A 304 -3.85 -12.46 12.45
CA ARG A 304 -4.25 -12.03 13.80
C ARG A 304 -5.72 -11.65 13.89
N MET A 305 -6.27 -11.08 12.83
CA MET A 305 -7.67 -10.65 12.82
C MET A 305 -8.64 -11.72 12.31
N TRP A 306 -8.17 -12.59 11.40
CA TRP A 306 -9.01 -13.60 10.75
C TRP A 306 -9.72 -14.56 11.72
N PRO A 307 -9.15 -15.00 12.88
CA PRO A 307 -9.85 -15.89 13.79
C PRO A 307 -11.22 -15.38 14.26
N GLU A 308 -11.35 -14.05 14.50
CA GLU A 308 -12.63 -13.47 14.95
C GLU A 308 -13.72 -13.63 13.87
N ILE A 309 -13.36 -13.37 12.61
CA ILE A 309 -14.29 -13.49 11.49
C ILE A 309 -14.59 -14.98 11.18
N ALA A 310 -13.54 -15.82 11.18
CA ALA A 310 -13.70 -17.24 10.87
C ALA A 310 -14.56 -17.98 11.88
N VAL A 311 -14.47 -17.64 13.16
CA VAL A 311 -15.36 -18.21 14.22
C VAL A 311 -16.81 -17.87 13.93
N GLU A 312 -17.12 -16.65 13.53
CA GLU A 312 -18.49 -16.23 13.17
C GLU A 312 -19.00 -16.96 11.93
N LEU A 313 -18.16 -17.11 10.91
CA LEU A 313 -18.50 -17.87 9.69
C LEU A 313 -18.76 -19.35 9.99
N LEU A 314 -17.91 -19.99 10.81
CA LEU A 314 -18.08 -21.39 11.21
C LEU A 314 -19.33 -21.58 12.07
N ASP A 315 -19.66 -20.61 12.93
CA ASP A 315 -20.90 -20.64 13.71
C ASP A 315 -22.14 -20.57 12.80
N ALA A 316 -22.13 -19.64 11.85
CA ALA A 316 -23.21 -19.50 10.86
C ALA A 316 -23.39 -20.77 10.00
N GLU A 317 -22.31 -21.49 9.73
CA GLU A 317 -22.32 -22.78 9.02
C GLU A 317 -22.65 -23.99 9.92
N GLY A 318 -22.85 -23.81 11.25
CA GLY A 318 -23.06 -24.90 12.22
C GLY A 318 -21.80 -25.75 12.47
N ARG A 319 -20.62 -25.23 12.19
CA ARG A 319 -19.32 -25.91 12.26
C ARG A 319 -18.47 -25.51 13.47
N LEU A 320 -19.06 -24.87 14.45
CA LEU A 320 -18.32 -24.41 15.65
C LEU A 320 -17.67 -25.55 16.42
N HIS A 321 -18.21 -26.75 16.29
CA HIS A 321 -17.66 -27.97 16.90
C HIS A 321 -16.21 -28.26 16.46
N GLU A 322 -15.84 -27.92 15.24
CA GLU A 322 -14.46 -28.08 14.71
C GLU A 322 -13.44 -27.26 15.52
N ILE A 323 -13.83 -26.04 15.92
CA ILE A 323 -12.99 -25.16 16.76
C ILE A 323 -12.89 -25.69 18.17
N ILE A 324 -14.02 -26.13 18.74
CA ILE A 324 -14.07 -26.68 20.10
C ILE A 324 -13.19 -27.94 20.23
N GLU A 325 -13.26 -28.82 19.23
CA GLU A 325 -12.42 -30.02 19.16
C GLU A 325 -10.93 -29.65 19.07
N ALA A 326 -10.58 -28.68 18.23
CA ALA A 326 -9.20 -28.20 18.07
C ALA A 326 -8.63 -27.56 19.35
N ILE A 327 -9.46 -26.85 20.12
CA ILE A 327 -9.07 -26.23 21.40
C ILE A 327 -8.86 -27.32 22.47
N GLY A 328 -9.67 -28.41 22.47
CA GLY A 328 -9.54 -29.52 23.38
C GLY A 328 -9.90 -29.18 24.85
N GLN A 329 -10.64 -28.11 25.10
CA GLN A 329 -11.10 -27.66 26.40
C GLN A 329 -12.64 -27.77 26.47
N PRO A 330 -13.22 -28.63 27.33
CA PRO A 330 -14.66 -28.86 27.33
C PRO A 330 -15.49 -27.69 27.88
N ASP A 331 -14.91 -26.83 28.70
CA ASP A 331 -15.60 -25.74 29.42
C ASP A 331 -15.40 -24.36 28.81
N VAL A 332 -15.20 -24.28 27.49
CA VAL A 332 -15.07 -23.00 26.79
C VAL A 332 -16.43 -22.31 26.71
N ASP A 333 -16.46 -21.02 27.08
CA ASP A 333 -17.66 -20.21 26.89
C ASP A 333 -17.89 -19.94 25.38
N LEU A 334 -18.92 -20.61 24.85
CA LEU A 334 -19.28 -20.49 23.44
C LEU A 334 -19.93 -19.13 23.09
N GLN A 335 -20.33 -18.33 24.08
CA GLN A 335 -20.90 -17.01 23.84
C GLN A 335 -19.82 -15.94 23.69
N ASP A 336 -18.65 -16.14 24.29
CA ASP A 336 -17.51 -15.22 24.11
C ASP A 336 -16.72 -15.59 22.86
N ARG A 337 -17.19 -15.08 21.70
CA ARG A 337 -16.57 -15.31 20.39
C ARG A 337 -15.12 -14.82 20.32
N LYS A 338 -14.79 -13.72 21.00
CA LYS A 338 -13.41 -13.19 21.04
C LYS A 338 -12.47 -14.11 21.81
N ALA A 339 -12.90 -14.60 22.96
CA ALA A 339 -12.13 -15.57 23.73
C ALA A 339 -11.93 -16.88 22.94
N LEU A 340 -12.99 -17.38 22.27
CA LEU A 340 -12.94 -18.55 21.43
C LEU A 340 -11.93 -18.39 20.27
N ALA A 341 -11.99 -17.29 19.55
CA ALA A 341 -11.05 -16.94 18.47
C ALA A 341 -9.59 -16.88 18.97
N LYS A 342 -9.37 -16.28 20.15
CA LYS A 342 -8.05 -16.20 20.80
C LYS A 342 -7.50 -17.57 21.21
N LEU A 343 -8.34 -18.49 21.67
CA LEU A 343 -7.94 -19.85 22.00
C LEU A 343 -7.61 -20.64 20.72
N TRP A 344 -8.51 -20.60 19.74
CA TRP A 344 -8.32 -21.28 18.46
C TRP A 344 -7.07 -20.82 17.73
N SER A 345 -6.75 -19.52 17.74
CA SER A 345 -5.56 -18.98 17.10
C SER A 345 -4.23 -19.58 17.59
N LYS A 346 -4.23 -20.22 18.76
CA LYS A 346 -3.04 -20.87 19.34
C LYS A 346 -2.92 -22.35 18.98
N THR A 347 -3.98 -22.96 18.42
CA THR A 347 -4.02 -24.38 18.09
C THR A 347 -3.14 -24.74 16.91
N ALA A 348 -2.77 -26.02 16.81
CA ALA A 348 -2.07 -26.56 15.64
C ALA A 348 -2.93 -26.48 14.38
N GLN A 349 -4.25 -26.65 14.51
CA GLN A 349 -5.20 -26.54 13.40
C GLN A 349 -5.16 -25.15 12.78
N TYR A 350 -5.27 -24.08 13.59
CA TYR A 350 -5.22 -22.71 13.06
C TYR A 350 -3.86 -22.37 12.43
N LYS A 351 -2.76 -22.82 13.04
CA LYS A 351 -1.42 -22.64 12.47
C LYS A 351 -1.28 -23.32 11.09
N ALA A 352 -1.83 -24.53 10.96
CA ALA A 352 -1.85 -25.22 9.66
C ALA A 352 -2.70 -24.47 8.62
N TYR A 353 -3.87 -23.95 9.05
CA TYR A 353 -4.72 -23.11 8.21
C TYR A 353 -3.98 -21.85 7.72
N VAL A 354 -3.33 -21.13 8.64
CA VAL A 354 -2.54 -19.94 8.27
C VAL A 354 -1.45 -20.29 7.26
N ASN A 355 -0.72 -21.35 7.48
CA ASN A 355 0.36 -21.77 6.59
C ASN A 355 -0.13 -22.12 5.18
N ALA A 356 -1.33 -22.70 5.08
CA ALA A 356 -1.91 -23.10 3.79
C ALA A 356 -2.51 -21.90 3.03
N PHE A 357 -3.22 -21.00 3.72
CA PHE A 357 -4.10 -20.03 3.07
C PHE A 357 -3.64 -18.57 3.17
N ILE A 358 -2.81 -18.20 4.16
CA ILE A 358 -2.50 -16.79 4.47
C ILE A 358 -0.99 -16.51 4.37
N ALA A 359 -0.14 -17.37 4.95
CA ALA A 359 1.29 -17.12 5.11
C ALA A 359 2.04 -16.85 3.79
N PRO A 360 1.72 -17.47 2.63
CA PRO A 360 2.38 -17.14 1.38
C PRO A 360 2.28 -15.64 1.02
N GLY A 361 1.15 -15.00 1.33
CA GLY A 361 0.95 -13.56 1.10
C GLY A 361 1.75 -12.65 2.04
N GLU A 362 2.09 -13.14 3.22
CA GLU A 362 2.80 -12.36 4.25
C GLU A 362 4.32 -12.27 3.99
N ARG A 363 4.89 -13.21 3.25
CA ARG A 363 6.34 -13.38 3.12
C ARG A 363 7.07 -12.13 2.64
N ALA A 364 6.59 -11.48 1.58
CA ALA A 364 7.22 -10.25 1.10
C ALA A 364 7.06 -9.10 2.11
N SER A 365 5.89 -8.96 2.72
CA SER A 365 5.61 -7.90 3.71
C SER A 365 6.49 -7.98 4.96
N GLN A 366 7.02 -9.16 5.31
CA GLN A 366 7.94 -9.31 6.45
C GLN A 366 9.22 -8.48 6.30
N GLU A 367 9.64 -8.25 5.06
CA GLU A 367 10.88 -7.55 4.75
C GLU A 367 10.65 -6.14 4.17
N ILE A 368 9.45 -5.85 3.69
CA ILE A 368 9.12 -4.56 3.08
C ILE A 368 8.49 -3.61 4.10
N GLY A 369 7.64 -4.11 4.98
CA GLY A 369 6.73 -3.31 5.80
C GLY A 369 5.46 -2.90 5.04
N ASN A 370 4.81 -1.82 5.49
CA ASN A 370 3.57 -1.32 4.90
C ASN A 370 3.82 -0.58 3.59
N MET A 371 3.14 -0.98 2.53
CA MET A 371 3.12 -0.30 1.24
C MET A 371 1.76 0.39 1.00
N TYR A 372 0.96 0.62 2.03
CA TYR A 372 -0.40 1.15 1.95
C TYR A 372 -1.21 0.50 0.82
N THR A 373 -1.55 1.24 -0.25
CA THR A 373 -2.37 0.76 -1.37
C THR A 373 -1.74 -0.42 -2.13
N ALA A 374 -0.42 -0.52 -2.16
CA ALA A 374 0.28 -1.59 -2.85
C ALA A 374 0.39 -2.88 -2.02
N SER A 375 0.15 -2.84 -0.71
CA SER A 375 0.33 -4.00 0.19
C SER A 375 -0.47 -5.23 -0.27
N ILE A 376 -1.73 -5.06 -0.65
CA ILE A 376 -2.59 -6.18 -1.07
C ILE A 376 -2.13 -6.81 -2.39
N PHE A 377 -1.61 -6.02 -3.33
CA PHE A 377 -1.11 -6.53 -4.61
C PHE A 377 0.28 -7.15 -4.46
N MET A 378 1.10 -6.65 -3.54
CA MET A 378 2.35 -7.32 -3.16
C MET A 378 2.07 -8.65 -2.44
N ALA A 379 1.04 -8.70 -1.60
CA ALA A 379 0.60 -9.94 -0.97
C ALA A 379 0.08 -10.96 -2.03
N LEU A 380 -0.64 -10.51 -3.06
CA LEU A 380 -1.00 -11.36 -4.21
C LEU A 380 0.26 -11.90 -4.91
N LEU A 381 1.20 -11.03 -5.28
CA LEU A 381 2.44 -11.44 -5.93
C LEU A 381 3.24 -12.43 -5.06
N SER A 382 3.34 -12.13 -3.76
CA SER A 382 3.98 -13.01 -2.78
C SER A 382 3.31 -14.37 -2.74
N THR A 383 1.96 -14.43 -2.68
CA THR A 383 1.20 -15.68 -2.69
C THR A 383 1.50 -16.51 -3.92
N LEU A 384 1.41 -15.91 -5.09
CA LEU A 384 1.60 -16.62 -6.36
C LEU A 384 3.04 -17.14 -6.50
N VAL A 385 4.05 -16.31 -6.19
CA VAL A 385 5.47 -16.68 -6.35
C VAL A 385 5.93 -17.64 -5.26
N ASP A 386 5.50 -17.45 -4.01
CA ASP A 386 5.86 -18.36 -2.92
C ASP A 386 5.27 -19.75 -3.13
N SER A 387 3.99 -19.83 -3.55
CA SER A 387 3.36 -21.11 -3.90
C SER A 387 4.11 -21.87 -5.00
N LEU A 388 4.54 -21.15 -6.07
CA LEU A 388 5.38 -21.75 -7.11
C LEU A 388 6.72 -22.28 -6.57
N HIS A 389 7.38 -21.53 -5.67
CA HIS A 389 8.62 -21.97 -5.03
C HIS A 389 8.42 -23.20 -4.13
N GLN A 390 7.27 -23.32 -3.52
CA GLN A 390 6.87 -24.46 -2.69
C GLN A 390 6.36 -25.65 -3.50
N GLY A 391 6.25 -25.53 -4.81
CA GLY A 391 5.69 -26.57 -5.70
C GLY A 391 4.17 -26.71 -5.59
N VAL A 392 3.49 -25.69 -5.07
CA VAL A 392 2.01 -25.64 -4.98
C VAL A 392 1.46 -24.96 -6.24
N ASP A 393 0.71 -25.70 -7.04
CA ASP A 393 0.03 -25.16 -8.22
C ASP A 393 -1.28 -24.50 -7.85
N LEU A 394 -1.40 -23.22 -8.18
CA LEU A 394 -2.61 -22.44 -7.96
C LEU A 394 -3.49 -22.30 -9.23
N ALA A 395 -3.14 -22.94 -10.36
CA ALA A 395 -3.99 -22.91 -11.55
C ALA A 395 -5.41 -23.42 -11.22
N HIS A 396 -6.43 -22.68 -11.69
CA HIS A 396 -7.86 -22.92 -11.39
C HIS A 396 -8.27 -22.75 -9.93
N LYS A 397 -7.37 -22.32 -9.05
CA LYS A 397 -7.64 -22.05 -7.65
C LYS A 397 -8.23 -20.66 -7.47
N ARG A 398 -9.11 -20.51 -6.49
CA ARG A 398 -9.75 -19.23 -6.16
C ARG A 398 -8.99 -18.51 -5.06
N ILE A 399 -8.64 -17.26 -5.32
CA ILE A 399 -8.02 -16.38 -4.35
C ILE A 399 -9.05 -15.34 -3.90
N GLY A 400 -9.25 -15.20 -2.60
CA GLY A 400 -10.05 -14.16 -1.99
C GLY A 400 -9.21 -12.96 -1.56
N PHE A 401 -9.74 -11.76 -1.74
CA PHE A 401 -9.09 -10.49 -1.40
C PHE A 401 -9.86 -9.77 -0.31
N LEU A 402 -9.15 -9.38 0.73
CA LEU A 402 -9.67 -8.75 1.94
C LEU A 402 -8.95 -7.41 2.11
N SER A 403 -9.50 -6.38 1.45
CA SER A 403 -8.89 -5.05 1.43
C SER A 403 -9.47 -4.13 2.49
N TYR A 404 -8.68 -3.16 2.92
CA TYR A 404 -9.09 -2.12 3.85
C TYR A 404 -8.35 -0.82 3.56
N GLY A 405 -9.02 0.28 3.78
CA GLY A 405 -8.46 1.63 3.83
C GLY A 405 -9.15 2.42 4.94
N SER A 406 -8.32 3.04 5.78
CA SER A 406 -8.80 3.88 6.88
C SER A 406 -9.68 5.03 6.39
N GLY A 407 -10.62 5.51 7.26
CA GLY A 407 -11.53 6.59 6.94
C GLY A 407 -13.02 6.25 6.89
N SER A 408 -13.55 5.02 6.75
CA SER A 408 -12.95 3.71 6.54
C SER A 408 -13.73 2.93 5.48
N LYS A 409 -13.06 2.10 4.71
CA LYS A 409 -13.71 1.27 3.67
C LYS A 409 -13.03 -0.09 3.55
N SER A 410 -13.82 -1.15 3.43
CA SER A 410 -13.37 -2.47 2.98
C SER A 410 -13.99 -2.85 1.66
N LYS A 411 -13.25 -3.57 0.84
CA LYS A 411 -13.77 -4.31 -0.32
C LYS A 411 -13.32 -5.76 -0.23
N VAL A 412 -14.26 -6.67 -0.43
CA VAL A 412 -14.04 -8.11 -0.51
C VAL A 412 -14.42 -8.58 -1.89
N PHE A 413 -13.52 -9.27 -2.55
CA PHE A 413 -13.71 -9.80 -3.90
C PHE A 413 -12.86 -11.06 -4.10
N SER A 414 -13.07 -11.78 -5.19
CA SER A 414 -12.25 -12.94 -5.51
C SER A 414 -11.97 -13.06 -7.01
N GLY A 415 -11.11 -14.00 -7.34
CA GLY A 415 -10.81 -14.36 -8.72
C GLY A 415 -10.21 -15.75 -8.81
N VAL A 416 -10.23 -16.27 -10.03
CA VAL A 416 -9.70 -17.61 -10.36
C VAL A 416 -8.37 -17.46 -11.08
N VAL A 417 -7.34 -18.10 -10.54
CA VAL A 417 -5.99 -18.12 -11.12
C VAL A 417 -6.02 -18.86 -12.46
N GLN A 418 -5.47 -18.24 -13.48
CA GLN A 418 -5.49 -18.79 -14.85
C GLN A 418 -4.33 -19.78 -15.07
N PRO A 419 -4.47 -20.73 -16.00
CA PRO A 419 -3.43 -21.74 -16.24
C PRO A 419 -2.07 -21.17 -16.63
N GLU A 420 -2.04 -20.02 -17.26
CA GLU A 420 -0.84 -19.36 -17.76
C GLU A 420 -0.05 -18.59 -16.68
N TYR A 421 -0.57 -18.47 -15.44
CA TYR A 421 -0.01 -17.62 -14.40
C TYR A 421 1.46 -17.93 -14.11
N ALA A 422 1.83 -19.21 -14.07
CA ALA A 422 3.19 -19.61 -13.77
C ALA A 422 4.18 -19.16 -14.85
N ALA A 423 3.78 -19.26 -16.13
CA ALA A 423 4.56 -18.75 -17.26
C ALA A 423 4.65 -17.22 -17.23
N GLN A 424 3.55 -16.56 -16.85
CA GLN A 424 3.50 -15.10 -16.72
C GLN A 424 4.36 -14.58 -15.56
N LEU A 425 4.63 -15.36 -14.55
CA LEU A 425 5.48 -14.99 -13.42
C LEU A 425 6.94 -15.42 -13.58
N GLN A 426 7.26 -16.17 -14.64
CA GLN A 426 8.64 -16.56 -14.90
C GLN A 426 9.53 -15.32 -15.03
N GLY A 427 10.54 -15.18 -14.15
CA GLY A 427 11.44 -14.02 -14.11
C GLY A 427 10.97 -12.85 -13.24
N VAL A 428 9.75 -12.87 -12.69
CA VAL A 428 9.33 -11.95 -11.62
C VAL A 428 9.81 -12.51 -10.29
N LYS A 429 10.83 -11.89 -9.70
CA LYS A 429 11.58 -12.46 -8.55
C LYS A 429 11.55 -11.50 -7.34
N PRO A 430 10.41 -11.32 -6.66
CA PRO A 430 10.32 -10.37 -5.56
C PRO A 430 11.29 -10.71 -4.42
N PHE A 431 11.42 -11.96 -4.02
CA PHE A 431 12.29 -12.37 -2.92
C PHE A 431 13.78 -12.18 -3.24
N HIS A 432 14.20 -12.49 -4.47
CA HIS A 432 15.58 -12.20 -4.89
C HIS A 432 15.88 -10.68 -4.89
N HIS A 433 14.90 -9.87 -5.26
CA HIS A 433 15.05 -8.41 -5.22
C HIS A 433 15.17 -7.89 -3.78
N LEU A 434 14.43 -8.50 -2.85
CA LEU A 434 14.53 -8.19 -1.42
C LEU A 434 15.94 -8.45 -0.88
N ASP A 435 16.56 -9.56 -1.27
CA ASP A 435 17.92 -9.95 -0.86
C ASP A 435 19.01 -9.01 -1.39
N GLN A 436 18.76 -8.30 -2.48
CA GLN A 436 19.76 -7.43 -3.13
C GLN A 436 19.75 -5.98 -2.66
N ARG A 437 18.82 -5.58 -1.79
CA ARG A 437 18.76 -4.22 -1.27
C ARG A 437 19.97 -3.89 -0.39
N THR A 438 20.38 -2.62 -0.43
CA THR A 438 21.45 -2.11 0.42
C THR A 438 20.94 -1.92 1.85
N SER A 439 21.52 -2.67 2.80
CA SER A 439 21.22 -2.48 4.23
C SER A 439 21.85 -1.18 4.74
N ILE A 440 21.07 -0.40 5.47
CA ILE A 440 21.52 0.85 6.11
C ILE A 440 21.45 0.73 7.63
N ASP A 441 22.24 1.58 8.30
CA ASP A 441 22.19 1.72 9.75
C ASP A 441 21.09 2.71 10.19
N PHE A 442 20.83 2.73 11.50
CA PHE A 442 19.82 3.61 12.09
C PHE A 442 20.15 5.10 11.94
N ALA A 443 21.43 5.48 11.92
CA ALA A 443 21.85 6.87 11.74
C ALA A 443 21.52 7.36 10.33
N THR A 444 21.81 6.55 9.31
CA THR A 444 21.46 6.83 7.91
C THR A 444 19.94 6.89 7.73
N TYR A 445 19.18 5.94 8.31
CA TYR A 445 17.72 5.98 8.31
C TYR A 445 17.18 7.28 8.91
N THR A 446 17.72 7.72 10.06
CA THR A 446 17.27 8.96 10.70
C THR A 446 17.50 10.19 9.80
N GLN A 447 18.66 10.25 9.12
CA GLN A 447 18.94 11.34 8.19
C GLN A 447 18.01 11.33 6.98
N LEU A 448 17.70 10.18 6.42
CA LEU A 448 16.73 10.01 5.32
C LEU A 448 15.32 10.41 5.78
N HIS A 449 14.88 9.88 6.92
CA HIS A 449 13.56 10.16 7.48
C HIS A 449 13.34 11.66 7.71
N GLN A 450 14.39 12.37 8.19
CA GLN A 450 14.38 13.80 8.45
C GLN A 450 14.74 14.65 7.21
N ARG A 451 14.96 14.04 6.04
CA ARG A 451 15.37 14.70 4.79
C ARG A 451 16.66 15.52 4.94
N ARG A 452 17.59 15.07 5.77
CA ARG A 452 18.89 15.71 6.02
C ARG A 452 20.01 15.17 5.15
N LEU A 453 19.91 13.94 4.68
CA LEU A 453 20.88 13.37 3.75
C LEU A 453 20.83 14.14 2.42
N LYS A 454 22.00 14.56 1.90
CA LYS A 454 22.10 15.43 0.74
C LYS A 454 22.35 14.70 -0.58
N SER A 455 22.80 13.47 -0.50
CA SER A 455 23.10 12.64 -1.65
C SER A 455 22.61 11.20 -1.41
N PRO A 456 22.30 10.44 -2.46
CA PRO A 456 21.88 9.06 -2.32
C PRO A 456 22.88 8.20 -1.54
N ALA A 457 22.36 7.34 -0.66
CA ALA A 457 23.14 6.35 0.08
C ALA A 457 23.54 5.14 -0.77
N SER A 458 22.87 4.95 -1.90
CA SER A 458 23.14 3.89 -2.88
C SER A 458 23.28 4.47 -4.29
N LYS A 459 23.81 3.69 -5.22
CA LYS A 459 23.94 4.12 -6.61
C LYS A 459 22.56 4.29 -7.23
N PRO A 460 22.19 5.48 -7.76
CA PRO A 460 20.94 5.68 -8.49
C PRO A 460 20.78 4.71 -9.66
N SER A 461 19.56 4.27 -9.90
CA SER A 461 19.21 3.41 -11.03
C SER A 461 17.76 3.66 -11.44
N GLY A 462 17.49 3.67 -12.75
CA GLY A 462 16.16 3.91 -13.29
C GLY A 462 15.69 5.36 -13.13
N ALA A 463 14.42 5.53 -12.75
CA ALA A 463 13.85 6.86 -12.51
C ALA A 463 14.37 7.44 -11.19
N SER A 464 14.81 8.69 -11.21
CA SER A 464 15.38 9.39 -10.05
C SER A 464 14.81 10.79 -9.92
N LEU A 465 14.41 11.19 -8.72
CA LEU A 465 14.05 12.56 -8.37
C LEU A 465 15.32 13.41 -8.33
N THR A 466 15.42 14.40 -9.20
CA THR A 466 16.63 15.25 -9.33
C THR A 466 16.48 16.59 -8.67
N HIS A 467 15.26 17.14 -8.63
CA HIS A 467 15.04 18.47 -8.08
C HIS A 467 13.58 18.67 -7.65
N ILE A 468 13.39 19.42 -6.59
CA ILE A 468 12.11 20.01 -6.18
C ILE A 468 12.28 21.51 -6.20
N GLY A 469 11.51 22.20 -7.04
CA GLY A 469 11.57 23.65 -7.18
C GLY A 469 11.27 24.36 -5.86
N THR A 470 11.98 25.46 -5.60
CA THR A 470 11.88 26.19 -4.32
C THR A 470 11.30 27.59 -4.48
N GLU A 471 11.21 28.10 -5.72
CA GLU A 471 10.86 29.50 -5.99
C GLU A 471 9.88 29.69 -7.15
N GLY A 472 9.12 30.76 -7.12
CA GLY A 472 8.24 31.21 -8.19
C GLY A 472 7.21 30.16 -8.60
N THR A 473 6.97 30.06 -9.91
CA THR A 473 6.03 29.09 -10.50
C THR A 473 6.54 27.65 -10.48
N ALA A 474 7.80 27.43 -10.11
CA ALA A 474 8.39 26.10 -9.97
C ALA A 474 8.33 25.57 -8.52
N GLN A 475 7.84 26.35 -7.56
CA GLN A 475 7.78 25.97 -6.16
C GLN A 475 6.97 24.66 -5.97
N GLY A 476 7.63 23.64 -5.41
CA GLY A 476 7.04 22.31 -5.20
C GLY A 476 7.03 21.40 -6.43
N TYR A 477 7.28 21.93 -7.63
CA TYR A 477 7.33 21.12 -8.86
C TYR A 477 8.53 20.16 -8.83
N ARG A 478 8.29 18.91 -9.16
CA ARG A 478 9.32 17.85 -9.14
C ARG A 478 9.86 17.58 -10.53
N THR A 479 11.18 17.46 -10.63
CA THR A 479 11.89 17.09 -11.85
C THR A 479 12.54 15.72 -11.67
N TYR A 480 12.41 14.87 -12.66
CA TYR A 480 12.93 13.52 -12.66
C TYR A 480 13.83 13.27 -13.86
N SER A 481 14.83 12.41 -13.68
CA SER A 481 15.70 11.88 -14.74
C SER A 481 15.56 10.36 -14.83
N LEU A 482 16.06 9.81 -15.93
CA LEU A 482 16.27 8.37 -16.13
C LEU A 482 17.78 8.14 -16.11
N ALA A 483 18.25 7.22 -15.25
CA ALA A 483 19.66 6.81 -15.17
C ALA A 483 20.00 5.76 -16.21
#